data_1ed6f0042cbbbbd240fbc42cfddaf547
#
_entry.id   1ed6f0042cbbbbd240fbc42cfddaf547
#
_cell.length_a   1.000
_cell.length_b   1.000
_cell.length_c   1.000
_cell.angle_alpha   90.00
_cell.angle_beta   90.00
_cell.angle_gamma   90.00
#
_symmetry.space_group_name_H-M   'P 1'
#
loop_
_entity.id
_entity.type
_entity.pdbx_description
1 polymer ?
#
loop_
_entity_poly.entity_id
_entity_poly.type
_entity_poly.pdbx_seq_one_letter_code
_entity_poly.pdbx_strand_id
1 'polypeptide(L)'
;LNATTEKNEKGKCTEFVELFVEVNVVNKQKQPYVTIKGTKDGLTLHLDDTCSYEDLIVELEEKLKVNEKSGSDGPLVSVHLKVGNRYLTPKQEEELRALIRGKKNLVVESIDSNVITKEEALQLKRKTEIVSITKIVRSGQVLHVQGDLLLIGDVNPGGTVIAGGNIFILGALRGIAHAGYYGNKEAIIAASIMKPTQLRISDVMNRAPDYKTDERNEMECAYIDDNDQIVVDRLQLLTHLRPNLTRLERRM
;
A
#
# COMPACT_ATOMS: atom_id res chain seq x y z
N LEU A 1 -9.93 -49.34 -65.14
CA LEU A 1 -11.05 -50.25 -65.39
C LEU A 1 -11.84 -50.42 -64.10
N ASN A 2 -13.15 -50.02 -64.19
CA ASN A 2 -14.34 -50.44 -63.43
C ASN A 2 -14.28 -50.37 -61.90
N ALA A 3 -14.90 -49.39 -61.33
CA ALA A 3 -16.28 -49.32 -60.90
C ALA A 3 -16.84 -50.58 -60.25
N THR A 4 -17.18 -50.57 -59.01
CA THR A 4 -18.51 -50.96 -58.53
C THR A 4 -18.75 -50.38 -57.12
N THR A 5 -19.81 -49.62 -57.05
CA THR A 5 -20.57 -49.16 -55.89
C THR A 5 -21.16 -50.36 -55.15
N GLU A 6 -21.10 -50.39 -53.84
CA GLU A 6 -22.20 -50.93 -53.04
C GLU A 6 -22.35 -50.19 -51.71
N LYS A 7 -23.56 -49.75 -51.53
CA LYS A 7 -24.14 -49.22 -50.30
C LYS A 7 -24.44 -50.36 -49.35
N ASN A 8 -24.19 -50.19 -48.08
CA ASN A 8 -25.03 -50.59 -46.94
C ASN A 8 -24.19 -50.28 -45.67
N GLU A 9 -24.61 -49.81 -44.65
CA GLU A 9 -25.81 -49.65 -43.87
C GLU A 9 -25.43 -48.89 -42.61
N LYS A 10 -26.34 -48.17 -42.11
CA LYS A 10 -26.37 -47.49 -40.81
C LYS A 10 -25.83 -48.38 -39.69
N GLY A 11 -24.90 -47.83 -38.85
CA GLY A 11 -24.66 -48.40 -37.55
C GLY A 11 -23.20 -48.54 -37.13
N LYS A 12 -22.40 -47.49 -37.13
CA LYS A 12 -21.11 -47.45 -36.38
C LYS A 12 -20.52 -46.04 -36.24
N CYS A 13 -21.32 -45.05 -35.93
CA CYS A 13 -20.84 -43.70 -35.63
C CYS A 13 -21.03 -43.30 -34.16
N THR A 14 -21.72 -44.09 -33.37
CA THR A 14 -21.99 -43.80 -31.94
C THR A 14 -21.00 -44.40 -30.95
N GLU A 15 -20.31 -45.47 -31.32
CA GLU A 15 -19.32 -46.09 -30.41
C GLU A 15 -17.95 -45.38 -30.36
N PHE A 16 -17.58 -44.60 -31.38
CA PHE A 16 -16.28 -43.92 -31.40
C PHE A 16 -16.29 -42.59 -30.61
N VAL A 17 -17.46 -42.02 -30.34
CA VAL A 17 -17.58 -40.77 -29.56
C VAL A 17 -17.61 -41.05 -28.06
N GLU A 18 -18.15 -42.18 -27.62
CA GLU A 18 -18.11 -42.58 -26.22
C GLU A 18 -16.71 -43.04 -25.73
N LEU A 19 -15.89 -43.61 -26.62
CA LEU A 19 -14.54 -44.01 -26.25
C LEU A 19 -13.54 -42.86 -26.12
N PHE A 20 -13.86 -41.67 -26.68
CA PHE A 20 -12.99 -40.47 -26.56
C PHE A 20 -13.31 -39.62 -25.34
N VAL A 21 -14.45 -39.83 -24.68
CA VAL A 21 -14.84 -39.09 -23.47
C VAL A 21 -14.29 -39.73 -22.18
N GLU A 22 -14.03 -41.06 -22.23
CA GLU A 22 -13.50 -41.77 -21.04
C GLU A 22 -11.99 -41.68 -20.82
N VAL A 23 -11.19 -41.21 -21.79
CA VAL A 23 -9.71 -41.19 -21.66
C VAL A 23 -9.14 -39.92 -21.03
N ASN A 24 -9.97 -38.90 -20.70
CA ASN A 24 -9.50 -37.65 -20.08
C ASN A 24 -9.92 -37.45 -18.63
N VAL A 25 -10.29 -38.48 -17.91
CA VAL A 25 -10.27 -38.43 -16.45
C VAL A 25 -8.89 -38.86 -15.96
N VAL A 26 -7.86 -38.14 -16.40
CA VAL A 26 -6.60 -38.11 -15.65
C VAL A 26 -6.96 -37.50 -14.29
N ASN A 27 -6.79 -38.27 -13.23
CA ASN A 27 -6.79 -37.85 -11.83
C ASN A 27 -5.98 -36.53 -11.69
N LYS A 28 -6.59 -35.38 -11.96
CA LYS A 28 -6.13 -34.10 -11.40
C LYS A 28 -6.35 -34.27 -9.90
N GLN A 29 -5.31 -34.64 -9.17
CA GLN A 29 -5.29 -34.39 -7.72
C GLN A 29 -5.77 -32.98 -7.53
N LYS A 30 -6.98 -32.80 -7.01
CA LYS A 30 -7.58 -31.50 -6.77
C LYS A 30 -6.63 -30.78 -5.83
N GLN A 31 -5.89 -29.79 -6.33
CA GLN A 31 -5.02 -29.01 -5.48
C GLN A 31 -5.90 -28.36 -4.40
N PRO A 32 -5.49 -28.42 -3.15
CA PRO A 32 -6.29 -27.86 -2.07
C PRO A 32 -6.37 -26.34 -2.23
N TYR A 33 -7.57 -25.79 -2.12
CA TYR A 33 -7.80 -24.34 -2.19
C TYR A 33 -7.23 -23.61 -0.99
N VAL A 34 -7.03 -24.28 0.13
CA VAL A 34 -6.45 -23.73 1.35
C VAL A 34 -5.25 -24.57 1.77
N THR A 35 -4.09 -23.94 1.92
CA THR A 35 -2.88 -24.58 2.47
C THR A 35 -2.47 -23.90 3.74
N ILE A 36 -2.33 -24.63 4.84
CA ILE A 36 -1.91 -24.13 6.15
C ILE A 36 -0.45 -24.47 6.37
N LYS A 37 0.38 -23.47 6.68
CA LYS A 37 1.81 -23.63 7.00
C LYS A 37 2.10 -23.00 8.35
N GLY A 38 2.78 -23.74 9.22
CA GLY A 38 3.34 -23.19 10.46
C GLY A 38 4.61 -22.39 10.17
N THR A 39 4.73 -21.23 10.76
CA THR A 39 5.93 -20.38 10.75
C THR A 39 6.38 -20.09 12.17
N LYS A 40 7.54 -19.46 12.34
CA LYS A 40 8.01 -19.06 13.69
C LYS A 40 7.10 -18.03 14.33
N ASP A 41 6.41 -17.23 13.51
CA ASP A 41 5.56 -16.10 13.93
C ASP A 41 4.06 -16.46 13.97
N GLY A 42 3.70 -17.75 13.74
CA GLY A 42 2.31 -18.20 13.76
C GLY A 42 1.94 -19.10 12.58
N LEU A 43 0.71 -18.98 12.09
CA LEU A 43 0.20 -19.75 10.96
C LEU A 43 0.07 -18.86 9.71
N THR A 44 0.53 -19.37 8.58
CA THR A 44 0.26 -18.75 7.28
C THR A 44 -0.72 -19.62 6.50
N LEU A 45 -1.88 -19.06 6.14
CA LEU A 45 -2.89 -19.68 5.30
C LEU A 45 -2.75 -19.13 3.89
N HIS A 46 -2.39 -20.01 2.95
CA HIS A 46 -2.41 -19.70 1.52
C HIS A 46 -3.77 -20.09 0.96
N LEU A 47 -4.48 -19.11 0.44
CA LEU A 47 -5.80 -19.25 -0.17
C LEU A 47 -5.65 -19.17 -1.68
N ASP A 48 -6.22 -20.15 -2.39
CA ASP A 48 -6.16 -20.22 -3.85
C ASP A 48 -6.99 -19.08 -4.46
N ASP A 49 -6.44 -18.40 -5.46
CA ASP A 49 -7.09 -17.27 -6.14
C ASP A 49 -7.87 -17.68 -7.40
N THR A 50 -7.81 -18.96 -7.79
CA THR A 50 -8.44 -19.48 -9.00
C THR A 50 -9.81 -20.15 -8.78
N CYS A 51 -10.12 -20.54 -7.53
CA CYS A 51 -11.41 -21.14 -7.17
C CYS A 51 -12.50 -20.09 -6.89
N SER A 52 -13.76 -20.49 -6.75
CA SER A 52 -14.81 -19.60 -6.27
C SER A 52 -14.60 -19.20 -4.80
N TYR A 53 -15.14 -18.05 -4.38
CA TYR A 53 -15.02 -17.64 -2.99
C TYR A 53 -15.79 -18.59 -2.06
N GLU A 54 -16.95 -19.08 -2.51
CA GLU A 54 -17.79 -20.03 -1.79
C GLU A 54 -17.07 -21.36 -1.53
N ASP A 55 -16.43 -21.92 -2.57
CA ASP A 55 -15.66 -23.18 -2.42
C ASP A 55 -14.47 -23.00 -1.47
N LEU A 56 -13.83 -21.82 -1.52
CA LEU A 56 -12.74 -21.47 -0.62
C LEU A 56 -13.19 -21.47 0.85
N ILE A 57 -14.32 -20.82 1.14
CA ILE A 57 -14.87 -20.74 2.51
C ILE A 57 -15.22 -22.12 3.03
N VAL A 58 -15.87 -22.97 2.21
CA VAL A 58 -16.24 -24.33 2.60
C VAL A 58 -14.99 -25.13 2.98
N GLU A 59 -13.95 -25.11 2.14
CA GLU A 59 -12.71 -25.86 2.43
C GLU A 59 -11.97 -25.27 3.64
N LEU A 60 -11.98 -23.94 3.81
CA LEU A 60 -11.37 -23.29 4.97
C LEU A 60 -12.05 -23.74 6.26
N GLU A 61 -13.39 -23.74 6.29
CA GLU A 61 -14.14 -24.22 7.44
C GLU A 61 -13.84 -25.68 7.78
N GLU A 62 -13.78 -26.55 6.78
CA GLU A 62 -13.46 -27.98 6.96
C GLU A 62 -12.07 -28.15 7.57
N LYS A 63 -11.06 -27.45 7.05
CA LYS A 63 -9.68 -27.55 7.56
C LYS A 63 -9.53 -26.98 8.96
N LEU A 64 -10.25 -25.92 9.29
CA LEU A 64 -10.26 -25.36 10.64
C LEU A 64 -10.97 -26.27 11.66
N LYS A 65 -12.00 -27.04 11.25
CA LYS A 65 -12.67 -28.04 12.10
C LYS A 65 -11.78 -29.22 12.46
N VAL A 66 -10.94 -29.68 11.52
CA VAL A 66 -10.04 -30.82 11.74
C VAL A 66 -8.99 -30.51 12.82
N ASN A 67 -8.55 -29.27 12.92
CA ASN A 67 -7.54 -28.83 13.90
C ASN A 67 -8.10 -28.57 15.31
N GLU A 68 -9.41 -28.61 15.53
CA GLU A 68 -10.04 -28.43 16.85
C GLU A 68 -9.81 -29.60 17.83
N LYS A 69 -9.35 -30.76 17.33
CA LYS A 69 -9.12 -31.95 18.19
C LYS A 69 -7.86 -31.87 19.06
N SER A 70 -7.04 -30.84 18.90
CA SER A 70 -5.82 -30.60 19.68
C SER A 70 -6.06 -29.49 20.70
N GLY A 71 -6.60 -29.83 21.87
CA GLY A 71 -6.55 -29.10 23.13
C GLY A 71 -6.98 -27.62 23.12
N SER A 72 -8.07 -27.30 23.81
CA SER A 72 -8.76 -26.01 23.83
C SER A 72 -8.13 -24.89 24.70
N ASP A 73 -6.88 -25.03 25.16
CA ASP A 73 -6.28 -24.11 26.14
C ASP A 73 -4.84 -23.68 25.78
N GLY A 74 -4.60 -23.41 24.48
CA GLY A 74 -3.30 -22.93 23.98
C GLY A 74 -3.21 -21.40 23.92
N PRO A 75 -1.99 -20.84 23.78
CA PRO A 75 -1.77 -19.41 23.57
C PRO A 75 -2.44 -18.95 22.27
N LEU A 76 -2.74 -17.63 22.17
CA LEU A 76 -3.21 -17.01 20.93
C LEU A 76 -2.15 -17.17 19.84
N VAL A 77 -2.59 -17.63 18.68
CA VAL A 77 -1.74 -17.85 17.50
C VAL A 77 -2.10 -16.84 16.43
N SER A 78 -1.12 -16.08 15.97
CA SER A 78 -1.25 -15.15 14.85
C SER A 78 -1.46 -15.89 13.54
N VAL A 79 -2.40 -15.41 12.73
CA VAL A 79 -2.73 -15.97 11.41
C VAL A 79 -2.51 -14.91 10.34
N HIS A 80 -1.67 -15.24 9.35
CA HIS A 80 -1.44 -14.43 8.17
C HIS A 80 -2.14 -15.08 6.98
N LEU A 81 -3.06 -14.36 6.35
CA LEU A 81 -3.77 -14.83 5.15
C LEU A 81 -3.07 -14.31 3.90
N LYS A 82 -2.73 -15.21 2.99
CA LYS A 82 -2.22 -14.88 1.65
C LYS A 82 -3.25 -15.28 0.62
N VAL A 83 -3.90 -14.30 -0.01
CA VAL A 83 -5.02 -14.51 -0.92
C VAL A 83 -4.63 -14.44 -2.41
N GLY A 84 -3.33 -14.35 -2.70
CA GLY A 84 -2.81 -14.28 -4.07
C GLY A 84 -3.32 -13.06 -4.83
N ASN A 85 -3.77 -13.27 -6.06
CA ASN A 85 -4.31 -12.21 -6.92
C ASN A 85 -5.83 -12.02 -6.76
N ARG A 86 -6.41 -12.53 -5.70
CA ARG A 86 -7.81 -12.34 -5.37
C ARG A 86 -8.05 -11.00 -4.68
N TYR A 87 -8.90 -10.16 -5.25
CA TYR A 87 -9.44 -9.00 -4.56
C TYR A 87 -10.53 -9.44 -3.59
N LEU A 88 -10.42 -9.06 -2.35
CA LEU A 88 -11.45 -9.26 -1.33
C LEU A 88 -12.20 -7.95 -1.12
N THR A 89 -13.52 -8.04 -1.10
CA THR A 89 -14.35 -6.91 -0.65
C THR A 89 -14.25 -6.76 0.87
N PRO A 90 -14.50 -5.57 1.44
CA PRO A 90 -14.49 -5.37 2.89
C PRO A 90 -15.42 -6.35 3.65
N LYS A 91 -16.53 -6.74 3.04
CA LYS A 91 -17.44 -7.78 3.58
C LYS A 91 -16.78 -9.15 3.66
N GLN A 92 -16.10 -9.57 2.60
CA GLN A 92 -15.40 -10.86 2.54
C GLN A 92 -14.21 -10.90 3.49
N GLU A 93 -13.51 -9.79 3.68
CA GLU A 93 -12.45 -9.70 4.69
C GLU A 93 -12.99 -9.87 6.10
N GLU A 94 -14.08 -9.20 6.42
CA GLU A 94 -14.70 -9.32 7.75
C GLU A 94 -15.26 -10.72 7.98
N GLU A 95 -15.85 -11.35 6.97
CA GLU A 95 -16.34 -12.74 7.01
C GLU A 95 -15.18 -13.72 7.29
N LEU A 96 -14.05 -13.59 6.59
CA LEU A 96 -12.85 -14.40 6.83
C LEU A 96 -12.29 -14.19 8.24
N ARG A 97 -12.24 -12.93 8.71
CA ARG A 97 -11.81 -12.61 10.08
C ARG A 97 -12.76 -13.21 11.12
N ALA A 98 -14.06 -13.10 10.90
CA ALA A 98 -15.08 -13.67 11.79
C ALA A 98 -15.01 -15.20 11.85
N LEU A 99 -14.83 -15.84 10.70
CA LEU A 99 -14.74 -17.30 10.59
C LEU A 99 -13.51 -17.84 11.34
N ILE A 100 -12.35 -17.21 11.18
CA ILE A 100 -11.11 -17.62 11.86
C ILE A 100 -11.17 -17.27 13.35
N ARG A 101 -11.69 -16.10 13.72
CA ARG A 101 -11.87 -15.67 15.11
C ARG A 101 -12.87 -16.58 15.87
N GLY A 102 -13.87 -17.14 15.16
CA GLY A 102 -14.80 -18.12 15.71
C GLY A 102 -14.11 -19.41 16.17
N LYS A 103 -12.85 -19.63 15.77
CA LYS A 103 -12.01 -20.72 16.25
C LYS A 103 -11.15 -20.25 17.40
N LYS A 104 -11.24 -20.96 18.52
CA LYS A 104 -10.50 -20.64 19.75
C LYS A 104 -9.00 -20.51 19.44
N ASN A 105 -8.39 -19.46 19.97
CA ASN A 105 -6.96 -19.17 19.93
C ASN A 105 -6.37 -18.71 18.57
N LEU A 106 -7.16 -18.40 17.53
CA LEU A 106 -6.67 -17.84 16.29
C LEU A 106 -7.04 -16.37 16.14
N VAL A 107 -6.05 -15.53 15.78
CA VAL A 107 -6.24 -14.10 15.52
C VAL A 107 -5.65 -13.75 14.16
N VAL A 108 -6.47 -13.19 13.26
CA VAL A 108 -5.99 -12.71 11.95
C VAL A 108 -5.21 -11.42 12.14
N GLU A 109 -3.91 -11.50 11.95
CA GLU A 109 -3.00 -10.35 12.06
C GLU A 109 -2.93 -9.57 10.74
N SER A 110 -2.82 -10.27 9.62
CA SER A 110 -2.75 -9.64 8.30
C SER A 110 -3.51 -10.43 7.23
N ILE A 111 -4.02 -9.70 6.24
CA ILE A 111 -4.52 -10.25 4.97
C ILE A 111 -3.68 -9.61 3.86
N ASP A 112 -2.93 -10.42 3.15
CA ASP A 112 -2.01 -10.02 2.10
C ASP A 112 -2.57 -10.40 0.73
N SER A 113 -2.83 -9.39 -0.10
CA SER A 113 -3.33 -9.52 -1.48
C SER A 113 -2.35 -8.83 -2.44
N ASN A 114 -2.08 -9.46 -3.58
CA ASN A 114 -1.26 -8.89 -4.64
C ASN A 114 -2.00 -7.85 -5.49
N VAL A 115 -3.31 -7.64 -5.26
CA VAL A 115 -4.14 -6.73 -6.05
C VAL A 115 -4.78 -5.67 -5.17
N ILE A 116 -4.92 -4.48 -5.74
CA ILE A 116 -5.61 -3.33 -5.15
C ILE A 116 -6.60 -2.79 -6.17
N THR A 117 -7.57 -2.01 -5.75
CA THR A 117 -8.48 -1.33 -6.67
C THR A 117 -7.75 -0.23 -7.45
N LYS A 118 -8.32 0.17 -8.59
CA LYS A 118 -7.80 1.31 -9.36
C LYS A 118 -7.84 2.61 -8.54
N GLU A 119 -8.86 2.76 -7.71
CA GLU A 119 -9.04 3.89 -6.80
C GLU A 119 -7.93 3.94 -5.75
N GLU A 120 -7.63 2.82 -5.11
CA GLU A 120 -6.52 2.70 -4.14
C GLU A 120 -5.17 2.96 -4.82
N ALA A 121 -4.93 2.41 -6.01
CA ALA A 121 -3.73 2.65 -6.78
C ALA A 121 -3.55 4.14 -7.13
N LEU A 122 -4.63 4.82 -7.53
CA LEU A 122 -4.62 6.26 -7.80
C LEU A 122 -4.36 7.08 -6.53
N GLN A 123 -4.94 6.68 -5.41
CA GLN A 123 -4.70 7.32 -4.11
C GLN A 123 -3.25 7.17 -3.65
N LEU A 124 -2.69 5.95 -3.77
CA LEU A 124 -1.28 5.69 -3.48
C LEU A 124 -0.38 6.55 -4.38
N LYS A 125 -0.67 6.60 -5.68
CA LYS A 125 0.06 7.45 -6.62
C LYS A 125 0.03 8.92 -6.18
N ARG A 126 -1.16 9.48 -5.88
CA ARG A 126 -1.30 10.88 -5.46
C ARG A 126 -0.54 11.20 -4.17
N LYS A 127 -0.50 10.26 -3.22
CA LYS A 127 0.23 10.42 -1.96
C LYS A 127 1.75 10.39 -2.16
N THR A 128 2.23 9.70 -3.20
CA THR A 128 3.65 9.54 -3.48
C THR A 128 4.16 10.44 -4.62
N GLU A 129 3.28 11.16 -5.31
CA GLU A 129 3.63 12.02 -6.44
C GLU A 129 4.27 13.32 -5.94
N ILE A 130 5.32 13.78 -6.65
CA ILE A 130 5.89 15.10 -6.47
C ILE A 130 5.15 16.06 -7.41
N VAL A 131 4.36 16.96 -6.85
CA VAL A 131 3.61 17.96 -7.61
C VAL A 131 4.49 19.20 -7.81
N SER A 132 4.91 19.45 -9.05
CA SER A 132 5.70 20.61 -9.40
C SER A 132 4.80 21.77 -9.83
N ILE A 133 4.94 22.93 -9.19
CA ILE A 133 4.14 24.13 -9.45
C ILE A 133 5.04 25.34 -9.58
N THR A 134 4.87 26.10 -10.67
CA THR A 134 5.56 27.38 -10.89
C THR A 134 4.60 28.51 -10.59
N LYS A 135 4.73 29.16 -9.41
CA LYS A 135 3.80 30.20 -8.99
C LYS A 135 4.31 30.95 -7.74
N ILE A 136 3.88 32.18 -7.58
CA ILE A 136 4.04 32.94 -6.33
C ILE A 136 2.74 32.75 -5.52
N VAL A 137 2.88 32.27 -4.28
CA VAL A 137 1.76 32.16 -3.33
C VAL A 137 1.67 33.47 -2.55
N ARG A 138 0.57 34.21 -2.81
CA ARG A 138 0.35 35.53 -2.23
C ARG A 138 -0.43 35.45 -0.92
N SER A 139 -0.47 36.57 -0.17
CA SER A 139 -1.29 36.69 1.05
C SER A 139 -2.73 36.25 0.81
N GLY A 140 -3.28 35.46 1.73
CA GLY A 140 -4.62 34.87 1.65
C GLY A 140 -4.76 33.66 0.72
N GLN A 141 -3.71 33.29 -0.03
CA GLN A 141 -3.75 32.12 -0.87
C GLN A 141 -3.27 30.87 -0.11
N VAL A 142 -3.97 29.75 -0.32
CA VAL A 142 -3.59 28.43 0.19
C VAL A 142 -3.31 27.52 -1.01
N LEU A 143 -2.13 26.91 -1.04
CA LEU A 143 -1.77 25.86 -1.98
C LEU A 143 -1.71 24.55 -1.21
N HIS A 144 -2.54 23.58 -1.59
CA HIS A 144 -2.60 22.28 -0.91
C HIS A 144 -2.38 21.14 -1.92
N VAL A 145 -1.45 20.24 -1.62
CA VAL A 145 -1.15 19.03 -2.40
C VAL A 145 -1.19 17.78 -1.50
N GLN A 146 -1.55 16.63 -2.07
CA GLN A 146 -1.66 15.38 -1.30
C GLN A 146 -0.30 14.68 -1.08
N GLY A 147 0.61 14.80 -2.04
CA GLY A 147 1.97 14.23 -2.00
C GLY A 147 3.01 15.27 -1.61
N ASP A 148 4.19 15.17 -2.24
CA ASP A 148 5.28 16.14 -2.08
C ASP A 148 5.03 17.38 -2.95
N LEU A 149 5.43 18.54 -2.49
CA LEU A 149 5.35 19.81 -3.23
C LEU A 149 6.75 20.27 -3.65
N LEU A 150 6.93 20.52 -4.94
CA LEU A 150 8.04 21.30 -5.49
C LEU A 150 7.48 22.64 -6.00
N LEU A 151 7.67 23.70 -5.25
CA LEU A 151 7.27 25.05 -5.64
C LEU A 151 8.46 25.81 -6.27
N ILE A 152 8.32 26.21 -7.52
CA ILE A 152 9.25 27.11 -8.21
C ILE A 152 8.67 28.51 -8.11
N GLY A 153 9.12 29.27 -7.12
CA GLY A 153 8.61 30.60 -6.78
C GLY A 153 8.58 30.86 -5.27
N ASP A 154 8.00 31.96 -4.88
CA ASP A 154 7.99 32.44 -3.50
C ASP A 154 6.66 32.19 -2.80
N VAL A 155 6.72 32.02 -1.48
CA VAL A 155 5.58 32.08 -0.58
C VAL A 155 5.67 33.38 0.21
N ASN A 156 4.81 34.36 -0.13
CA ASN A 156 4.82 35.66 0.49
C ASN A 156 4.17 35.61 1.90
N PRO A 157 4.44 36.63 2.77
CA PRO A 157 3.77 36.71 4.04
C PRO A 157 2.23 36.66 3.91
N GLY A 158 1.59 35.85 4.75
CA GLY A 158 0.15 35.56 4.68
C GLY A 158 -0.26 34.52 3.61
N GLY A 159 0.66 34.04 2.79
CA GLY A 159 0.46 32.87 1.93
C GLY A 159 0.73 31.57 2.68
N THR A 160 0.04 30.49 2.31
CA THR A 160 0.16 29.19 2.96
C THR A 160 0.38 28.09 1.94
N VAL A 161 1.35 27.21 2.19
CA VAL A 161 1.56 25.97 1.43
C VAL A 161 1.39 24.76 2.36
N ILE A 162 0.65 23.76 1.88
CA ILE A 162 0.34 22.53 2.62
C ILE A 162 0.67 21.33 1.73
N ALA A 163 1.41 20.36 2.25
CA ALA A 163 1.71 19.11 1.56
C ALA A 163 1.49 17.91 2.48
N GLY A 164 0.96 16.83 1.93
CA GLY A 164 0.88 15.56 2.67
C GLY A 164 2.25 14.92 2.91
N GLY A 165 3.22 15.20 2.03
CA GLY A 165 4.62 14.80 2.13
C GLY A 165 5.54 16.01 2.39
N ASN A 166 6.66 16.04 1.67
CA ASN A 166 7.70 17.05 1.78
C ASN A 166 7.33 18.35 1.04
N ILE A 167 7.95 19.46 1.44
CA ILE A 167 7.85 20.75 0.75
C ILE A 167 9.24 21.22 0.34
N PHE A 168 9.43 21.42 -0.97
CA PHE A 168 10.63 22.01 -1.55
C PHE A 168 10.28 23.32 -2.23
N ILE A 169 10.93 24.42 -1.86
CA ILE A 169 10.67 25.75 -2.41
C ILE A 169 11.95 26.28 -3.07
N LEU A 170 11.95 26.32 -4.39
CA LEU A 170 12.99 27.02 -5.16
C LEU A 170 12.63 28.51 -5.21
N GLY A 171 12.86 29.19 -4.11
CA GLY A 171 12.50 30.59 -3.85
C GLY A 171 12.49 30.88 -2.37
N ALA A 172 11.85 32.00 -1.99
CA ALA A 172 11.78 32.43 -0.61
C ALA A 172 10.49 31.99 0.07
N LEU A 173 10.61 31.30 1.20
CA LEU A 173 9.51 31.02 2.10
C LEU A 173 9.41 32.13 3.15
N ARG A 174 8.40 33.01 3.01
CA ARG A 174 8.10 34.10 3.96
C ARG A 174 6.73 33.94 4.62
N GLY A 175 5.92 33.00 4.15
CA GLY A 175 4.59 32.69 4.67
C GLY A 175 4.58 31.48 5.61
N ILE A 176 3.55 30.67 5.50
CA ILE A 176 3.33 29.47 6.31
C ILE A 176 3.60 28.23 5.44
N ALA A 177 4.36 27.28 5.96
CA ALA A 177 4.53 25.99 5.34
C ALA A 177 4.13 24.86 6.31
N HIS A 178 3.31 23.90 5.83
CA HIS A 178 2.86 22.75 6.59
C HIS A 178 3.14 21.45 5.79
N ALA A 179 4.22 20.77 6.11
CA ALA A 179 4.59 19.48 5.56
C ALA A 179 4.01 18.33 6.41
N GLY A 180 3.91 17.14 5.84
CA GLY A 180 3.43 15.97 6.57
C GLY A 180 2.00 16.07 7.08
N TYR A 181 1.13 16.81 6.38
CA TYR A 181 -0.22 17.17 6.82
C TYR A 181 -1.08 16.01 7.31
N TYR A 182 -0.86 14.82 6.77
CA TYR A 182 -1.59 13.59 7.15
C TYR A 182 -0.90 12.76 8.24
N GLY A 183 -0.01 13.37 9.04
CA GLY A 183 0.65 12.73 10.18
C GLY A 183 2.08 12.20 9.89
N ASN A 184 2.68 12.59 8.75
CA ASN A 184 4.05 12.19 8.44
C ASN A 184 5.06 13.09 9.17
N LYS A 185 5.62 12.62 10.29
CA LYS A 185 6.65 13.31 11.07
C LYS A 185 8.03 13.32 10.39
N GLU A 186 8.26 12.42 9.43
CA GLU A 186 9.51 12.37 8.66
C GLU A 186 9.58 13.40 7.53
N ALA A 187 8.48 14.13 7.29
CA ALA A 187 8.43 15.16 6.26
C ALA A 187 9.37 16.32 6.58
N ILE A 188 9.86 16.95 5.51
CA ILE A 188 10.76 18.09 5.60
C ILE A 188 10.21 19.30 4.85
N ILE A 189 10.70 20.48 5.22
CA ILE A 189 10.46 21.73 4.50
C ILE A 189 11.83 22.30 4.12
N ALA A 190 12.10 22.44 2.83
CA ALA A 190 13.35 23.00 2.33
C ALA A 190 13.05 24.25 1.50
N ALA A 191 13.87 25.29 1.64
CA ALA A 191 13.73 26.53 0.87
C ALA A 191 15.08 27.12 0.49
N SER A 192 15.13 27.82 -0.65
CA SER A 192 16.32 28.59 -1.02
C SER A 192 16.57 29.73 -0.04
N ILE A 193 15.50 30.37 0.44
CA ILE A 193 15.56 31.37 1.52
C ILE A 193 14.49 31.01 2.56
N MET A 194 14.93 30.70 3.78
CA MET A 194 14.06 30.24 4.87
C MET A 194 13.79 31.40 5.84
N LYS A 195 12.67 32.12 5.66
CA LYS A 195 12.19 33.20 6.53
C LYS A 195 10.69 33.08 6.78
N PRO A 196 10.19 31.91 7.21
CA PRO A 196 8.76 31.68 7.37
C PRO A 196 8.17 32.48 8.52
N THR A 197 6.88 32.78 8.43
CA THR A 197 6.09 33.23 9.62
C THR A 197 5.77 32.04 10.52
N GLN A 198 5.61 30.84 9.93
CA GLN A 198 5.31 29.63 10.69
C GLN A 198 5.71 28.40 9.91
N LEU A 199 6.31 27.45 10.61
CA LEU A 199 6.59 26.09 10.13
C LEU A 199 5.71 25.10 10.88
N ARG A 200 5.18 24.13 10.13
CA ARG A 200 4.48 22.97 10.68
C ARG A 200 4.97 21.70 9.99
N ILE A 201 5.22 20.67 10.78
CA ILE A 201 5.48 19.33 10.27
C ILE A 201 4.61 18.37 11.09
N SER A 202 3.70 17.68 10.41
CA SER A 202 2.67 16.85 11.07
C SER A 202 1.86 17.68 12.08
N ASP A 203 1.86 17.31 13.32
CA ASP A 203 1.20 17.97 14.46
C ASP A 203 2.10 18.97 15.20
N VAL A 204 3.40 18.98 14.91
CA VAL A 204 4.36 19.89 15.53
C VAL A 204 4.36 21.24 14.83
N MET A 205 4.33 22.29 15.60
CA MET A 205 4.28 23.68 15.11
C MET A 205 5.39 24.50 15.76
N ASN A 206 6.13 25.22 14.93
CA ASN A 206 7.07 26.24 15.38
C ASN A 206 6.69 27.59 14.76
N ARG A 207 6.49 28.61 15.57
CA ARG A 207 6.42 30.01 15.11
C ARG A 207 7.85 30.48 14.96
N ALA A 208 8.12 31.20 13.88
CA ALA A 208 9.44 31.76 13.64
C ALA A 208 9.97 32.43 14.91
N PRO A 209 11.15 32.03 15.41
CA PRO A 209 11.86 32.91 16.34
C PRO A 209 12.14 34.24 15.64
N ASP A 210 12.24 35.32 16.41
CA ASP A 210 12.70 36.60 15.87
C ASP A 210 14.11 36.37 15.31
N TYR A 211 14.18 36.07 14.00
CA TYR A 211 15.46 35.84 13.32
C TYR A 211 16.32 37.07 13.46
N LYS A 212 17.46 36.94 14.13
CA LYS A 212 18.48 37.98 14.09
C LYS A 212 18.84 38.22 12.62
N THR A 213 18.71 39.48 12.20
CA THR A 213 18.76 39.98 10.82
C THR A 213 20.06 39.68 10.07
N ASP A 214 21.07 39.09 10.69
CA ASP A 214 22.42 38.91 10.14
C ASP A 214 22.77 37.45 9.69
N GLU A 215 21.88 36.48 9.92
CA GLU A 215 22.14 35.13 9.48
C GLU A 215 21.64 34.93 8.04
N ARG A 216 22.52 34.38 7.19
CA ARG A 216 22.19 33.96 5.83
C ARG A 216 21.29 32.74 5.90
N ASN A 217 19.98 32.93 5.88
CA ASN A 217 18.96 31.87 5.90
C ASN A 217 18.81 31.26 4.48
N GLU A 218 19.94 30.86 3.89
CA GLU A 218 20.01 30.38 2.53
C GLU A 218 20.24 28.85 2.51
N MET A 219 19.51 28.16 1.65
CA MET A 219 19.63 26.72 1.45
C MET A 219 19.48 25.93 2.76
N GLU A 220 18.35 26.14 3.43
CA GLU A 220 18.02 25.52 4.72
C GLU A 220 16.86 24.53 4.59
N CYS A 221 16.79 23.61 5.55
CA CYS A 221 15.69 22.69 5.71
C CYS A 221 15.23 22.61 7.17
N ALA A 222 13.92 22.49 7.34
CA ALA A 222 13.30 22.22 8.62
C ALA A 222 12.86 20.75 8.69
N TYR A 223 13.07 20.14 9.83
CA TYR A 223 12.69 18.76 10.12
C TYR A 223 12.38 18.58 11.62
N ILE A 224 11.75 17.48 12.02
CA ILE A 224 11.55 17.14 13.42
C ILE A 224 12.77 16.35 13.92
N ASP A 225 13.34 16.80 15.05
CA ASP A 225 14.44 16.13 15.74
C ASP A 225 13.97 15.00 16.69
N ASP A 226 14.90 14.34 17.36
CA ASP A 226 14.59 13.27 18.31
C ASP A 226 13.84 13.74 19.58
N ASN A 227 13.74 15.06 19.80
CA ASN A 227 12.99 15.67 20.91
C ASN A 227 11.58 16.15 20.50
N ASP A 228 11.08 15.71 19.33
CA ASP A 228 9.81 16.14 18.73
C ASP A 228 9.72 17.68 18.53
N GLN A 229 10.85 18.33 18.19
CA GLN A 229 10.92 19.77 17.92
C GLN A 229 11.30 20.04 16.45
N ILE A 230 10.75 21.10 15.87
CA ILE A 230 11.17 21.53 14.53
C ILE A 230 12.48 22.30 14.66
N VAL A 231 13.52 21.76 14.02
CA VAL A 231 14.86 22.35 13.92
C VAL A 231 15.08 22.79 12.48
N VAL A 232 15.76 23.92 12.30
CA VAL A 232 16.17 24.43 10.98
C VAL A 232 17.68 24.31 10.86
N ASP A 233 18.13 23.67 9.78
CA ASP A 233 19.54 23.39 9.55
C ASP A 233 19.89 23.51 8.07
N ARG A 234 21.16 23.39 7.73
CA ARG A 234 21.62 23.47 6.34
C ARG A 234 21.11 22.29 5.49
N LEU A 235 20.69 22.57 4.28
CA LEU A 235 20.13 21.57 3.35
C LEU A 235 21.09 20.37 3.11
N GLN A 236 22.41 20.59 3.17
CA GLN A 236 23.41 19.53 2.97
C GLN A 236 23.33 18.39 3.99
N LEU A 237 22.81 18.67 5.19
CA LEU A 237 22.64 17.66 6.25
C LEU A 237 21.56 16.64 5.94
N LEU A 238 20.62 16.92 5.00
CA LEU A 238 19.54 16.01 4.64
C LEU A 238 20.02 14.65 4.16
N THR A 239 21.17 14.57 3.52
CA THR A 239 21.75 13.31 3.05
C THR A 239 22.02 12.34 4.21
N HIS A 240 22.30 12.87 5.39
CA HIS A 240 22.54 12.09 6.62
C HIS A 240 21.26 11.93 7.45
N LEU A 241 20.44 12.98 7.54
CA LEU A 241 19.24 12.99 8.36
C LEU A 241 18.09 12.18 7.75
N ARG A 242 17.99 12.17 6.42
CA ARG A 242 16.91 11.52 5.67
C ARG A 242 17.45 10.79 4.43
N PRO A 243 18.25 9.74 4.58
CA PRO A 243 18.83 9.00 3.44
C PRO A 243 17.75 8.41 2.53
N ASN A 244 16.55 8.16 3.07
CA ASN A 244 15.41 7.59 2.35
C ASN A 244 14.62 8.61 1.51
N LEU A 245 14.98 9.91 1.53
CA LEU A 245 14.39 10.90 0.60
C LEU A 245 14.64 10.54 -0.86
N THR A 246 15.70 9.80 -1.14
CA THR A 246 16.02 9.29 -2.47
C THR A 246 15.19 8.03 -2.72
N ARG A 247 14.04 8.17 -3.38
CA ARG A 247 13.20 7.04 -3.82
C ARG A 247 13.78 6.32 -5.06
N LEU A 248 15.07 6.22 -5.17
CA LEU A 248 15.69 5.32 -6.12
C LEU A 248 15.62 3.91 -5.57
N GLU A 249 14.51 3.22 -5.82
CA GLU A 249 14.48 1.77 -5.70
C GLU A 249 15.61 1.22 -6.58
N ARG A 250 16.65 0.71 -5.96
CA ARG A 250 17.60 -0.15 -6.66
C ARG A 250 16.79 -1.35 -7.11
N ARG A 251 16.40 -1.36 -8.38
CA ARG A 251 16.02 -2.62 -9.04
C ARG A 251 17.24 -3.52 -8.95
N MET A 252 17.25 -4.43 -8.00
CA MET A 252 18.13 -5.58 -8.01
C MET A 252 17.54 -6.64 -8.96
#